data_fde2103bdb5ab7eac5f9927355e04093
#
_entry.id   fde2103bdb5ab7eac5f9927355e04093
#
_cell.length_a   1.000
_cell.length_b   1.000
_cell.length_c   1.000
_cell.angle_alpha   90.00
_cell.angle_beta   90.00
_cell.angle_gamma   90.00
#
_symmetry.space_group_name_H-M   'P 1'
#
loop_
_entity.id
_entity.type
_entity.pdbx_description
1 polymer ?
#
loop_
_entity_poly.entity_id
_entity_poly.type
_entity_poly.pdbx_seq_one_letter_code
_entity_poly.pdbx_strand_id
1 'polypeptide(L)'
;MTDSHSRASAGGAEAPRRPAALTNRWVALAIVFVTRTTMGYQFQAIASVGPLIVTDLGLSWAQLGSLIGLYMLPGAFLALPGGMLGQRLGERRTVVASLALMIVGGIITAAAHGYAAALAGRVLAGVGAVLMNVLLAKMVADWFVGGGMSTAMAIMLTSWPVGLGLAAATIGGLATRTSWRTAILITAAASTLGLLLIAFVYRDPPRRKEGAAARAEEGARLSGREIALGATSGFAWGCFNASLVAVIAFGPGLLVSRGLSLADAGYVVSAAILLTMISVPLGGLLTDRVGRPNLIIVAGSVVAAIVMTLLPVIDHSLLAFCLVGLAIGGPPGGLMALLPKTVAPARLATSFGIYYTVFYIMMAAIQSLAGVVRDVSGSAVAPVLFAALVMASTILGLALFRLVEHASRGARAAR
;
A
#
# COMPACT_ATOMS: atom_id res chain seq x y z
N MET A 1 4.83 -47.89 65.94
CA MET A 1 4.18 -48.63 64.84
C MET A 1 3.71 -47.52 63.90
N THR A 2 4.57 -47.06 62.94
CA THR A 2 4.82 -47.60 61.61
C THR A 2 3.63 -47.32 60.69
N ASP A 3 3.73 -46.45 59.72
CA ASP A 3 4.23 -46.82 58.43
C ASP A 3 4.49 -45.62 57.54
N SER A 4 5.64 -45.59 56.92
CA SER A 4 6.11 -44.70 55.90
C SER A 4 5.65 -45.20 54.54
N HIS A 5 4.82 -44.46 53.83
CA HIS A 5 4.60 -44.69 52.40
C HIS A 5 5.35 -43.66 51.56
N SER A 6 6.48 -44.10 51.05
CA SER A 6 7.21 -43.56 49.92
C SER A 6 6.30 -43.36 48.71
N ARG A 7 6.08 -42.14 48.25
CA ARG A 7 5.57 -41.86 46.90
C ARG A 7 6.73 -41.53 45.97
N ALA A 8 7.03 -42.47 45.11
CA ALA A 8 7.92 -42.27 43.97
C ALA A 8 7.40 -41.14 43.09
N SER A 9 8.23 -40.10 42.92
CA SER A 9 8.00 -39.06 41.94
C SER A 9 8.22 -39.63 40.54
N ALA A 10 7.12 -39.81 39.80
CA ALA A 10 7.18 -40.08 38.36
C ALA A 10 7.80 -38.85 37.67
N GLY A 11 8.99 -39.06 37.09
CA GLY A 11 9.66 -38.03 36.25
C GLY A 11 8.81 -37.72 35.03
N GLY A 12 8.12 -36.59 35.07
CA GLY A 12 7.47 -36.04 33.89
C GLY A 12 8.56 -35.63 32.90
N ALA A 13 8.60 -36.28 31.76
CA ALA A 13 9.44 -35.89 30.64
C ALA A 13 9.14 -34.44 30.25
N GLU A 14 10.05 -33.55 30.55
CA GLU A 14 9.96 -32.14 30.18
C GLU A 14 10.00 -32.06 28.65
N ALA A 15 8.87 -31.68 28.01
CA ALA A 15 8.81 -31.50 26.57
C ALA A 15 9.89 -30.49 26.14
N PRO A 16 10.58 -30.71 25.02
CA PRO A 16 11.71 -29.89 24.61
C PRO A 16 11.29 -28.41 24.54
N ARG A 17 11.90 -27.59 25.39
CA ARG A 17 11.71 -26.12 25.38
C ARG A 17 12.15 -25.58 24.03
N ARG A 18 11.20 -25.16 23.22
CA ARG A 18 11.46 -24.49 21.92
C ARG A 18 12.26 -23.22 22.16
N PRO A 19 13.24 -22.89 21.30
CA PRO A 19 14.10 -21.73 21.48
C PRO A 19 13.28 -20.45 21.59
N ALA A 20 13.49 -19.68 22.64
CA ALA A 20 12.78 -18.44 23.00
C ALA A 20 12.82 -17.35 21.91
N ALA A 21 13.77 -17.42 20.97
CA ALA A 21 13.93 -16.47 19.88
C ALA A 21 12.72 -16.44 18.91
N LEU A 22 12.01 -17.56 18.71
CA LEU A 22 10.89 -17.66 17.76
C LEU A 22 9.54 -17.15 18.34
N THR A 23 9.50 -16.74 19.59
CA THR A 23 8.32 -16.19 20.27
C THR A 23 8.44 -14.67 20.53
N ASN A 24 9.45 -14.04 19.95
CA ASN A 24 9.69 -12.60 20.14
C ASN A 24 8.84 -11.79 19.15
N ARG A 25 8.07 -10.81 19.68
CA ARG A 25 7.23 -9.89 18.89
C ARG A 25 8.00 -9.11 17.83
N TRP A 26 9.27 -8.80 18.06
CA TRP A 26 10.11 -8.08 17.10
C TRP A 26 10.53 -8.96 15.92
N VAL A 27 10.75 -10.26 16.16
CA VAL A 27 10.98 -11.24 15.08
C VAL A 27 9.72 -11.41 14.23
N ALA A 28 8.54 -11.49 14.85
CA ALA A 28 7.27 -11.53 14.13
C ALA A 28 7.10 -10.25 13.28
N LEU A 29 7.40 -9.06 13.81
CA LEU A 29 7.36 -7.81 13.08
C LEU A 29 8.35 -7.80 11.90
N ALA A 30 9.57 -8.29 12.07
CA ALA A 30 10.57 -8.38 11.01
C ALA A 30 10.08 -9.30 9.87
N ILE A 31 9.49 -10.46 10.19
CA ILE A 31 8.90 -11.37 9.20
C ILE A 31 7.77 -10.68 8.43
N VAL A 32 6.86 -10.00 9.15
CA VAL A 32 5.76 -9.24 8.54
C VAL A 32 6.30 -8.12 7.65
N PHE A 33 7.31 -7.39 8.10
CA PHE A 33 7.97 -6.32 7.35
C PHE A 33 8.54 -6.85 6.03
N VAL A 34 9.36 -7.91 6.06
CA VAL A 34 9.94 -8.53 4.86
C VAL A 34 8.85 -9.02 3.93
N THR A 35 7.85 -9.73 4.47
CA THR A 35 6.72 -10.25 3.68
C THR A 35 5.96 -9.12 2.98
N ARG A 36 5.66 -8.02 3.68
CA ARG A 36 4.95 -6.89 3.09
C ARG A 36 5.81 -6.10 2.08
N THR A 37 7.12 -6.08 2.27
CA THR A 37 8.08 -5.51 1.30
C THR A 37 7.95 -6.19 -0.06
N THR A 38 7.73 -7.53 -0.11
CA THR A 38 7.56 -8.24 -1.39
C THR A 38 6.33 -7.79 -2.18
N MET A 39 5.27 -7.34 -1.50
CA MET A 39 4.10 -6.75 -2.16
C MET A 39 4.46 -5.45 -2.89
N GLY A 40 5.14 -4.52 -2.22
CA GLY A 40 5.61 -3.27 -2.85
C GLY A 40 6.59 -3.54 -3.99
N TYR A 41 7.47 -4.51 -3.80
CA TYR A 41 8.44 -4.94 -4.81
C TYR A 41 7.75 -5.46 -6.07
N GLN A 42 6.76 -6.34 -5.93
CA GLN A 42 5.98 -6.88 -7.05
C GLN A 42 5.08 -5.81 -7.71
N PHE A 43 4.51 -4.91 -6.93
CA PHE A 43 3.68 -3.82 -7.47
C PHE A 43 4.47 -2.92 -8.41
N GLN A 44 5.62 -2.42 -7.96
CA GLN A 44 6.44 -1.45 -8.68
C GLN A 44 7.17 -2.07 -9.88
N ALA A 45 7.39 -3.38 -9.88
CA ALA A 45 8.17 -4.06 -10.92
C ALA A 45 7.63 -3.80 -12.34
N ILE A 46 6.31 -3.79 -12.54
CA ILE A 46 5.71 -3.52 -13.86
C ILE A 46 6.04 -2.11 -14.35
N ALA A 47 5.97 -1.13 -13.48
CA ALA A 47 6.34 0.25 -13.82
C ALA A 47 7.83 0.36 -14.17
N SER A 48 8.68 -0.35 -13.43
CA SER A 48 10.14 -0.35 -13.63
C SER A 48 10.58 -0.94 -14.98
N VAL A 49 9.80 -1.85 -15.56
CA VAL A 49 10.04 -2.46 -16.87
C VAL A 49 9.01 -2.03 -17.93
N GLY A 50 8.21 -1.02 -17.64
CA GLY A 50 7.09 -0.58 -18.48
C GLY A 50 7.44 -0.38 -19.95
N PRO A 51 8.51 0.37 -20.33
CA PRO A 51 8.92 0.53 -21.70
C PRO A 51 9.21 -0.80 -22.43
N LEU A 52 9.83 -1.77 -21.75
CA LEU A 52 10.15 -3.08 -22.31
C LEU A 52 8.90 -3.92 -22.53
N ILE A 53 7.95 -3.93 -21.60
CA ILE A 53 6.68 -4.66 -21.74
C ILE A 53 5.83 -4.07 -22.88
N VAL A 54 5.75 -2.74 -22.96
CA VAL A 54 5.01 -2.04 -24.03
C VAL A 54 5.55 -2.46 -25.40
N THR A 55 6.87 -2.46 -25.57
CA THR A 55 7.50 -2.83 -26.83
C THR A 55 7.34 -4.32 -27.16
N ASP A 56 7.60 -5.21 -26.18
CA ASP A 56 7.63 -6.66 -26.41
C ASP A 56 6.23 -7.26 -26.62
N LEU A 57 5.21 -6.76 -25.93
CA LEU A 57 3.82 -7.23 -26.05
C LEU A 57 2.95 -6.37 -26.98
N GLY A 58 3.49 -5.31 -27.58
CA GLY A 58 2.74 -4.40 -28.44
C GLY A 58 1.60 -3.68 -27.70
N LEU A 59 1.80 -3.31 -26.43
CA LEU A 59 0.76 -2.69 -25.61
C LEU A 59 0.66 -1.18 -25.84
N SER A 60 -0.54 -0.62 -25.63
CA SER A 60 -0.70 0.79 -25.41
C SER A 60 -0.25 1.18 -23.99
N TRP A 61 0.02 2.48 -23.76
CA TRP A 61 0.32 2.98 -22.43
C TRP A 61 -0.88 2.93 -21.49
N ALA A 62 -2.10 3.01 -22.02
CA ALA A 62 -3.34 2.76 -21.29
C ALA A 62 -3.40 1.32 -20.76
N GLN A 63 -3.00 0.34 -21.57
CA GLN A 63 -2.90 -1.05 -21.13
C GLN A 63 -1.81 -1.24 -20.07
N LEU A 64 -0.65 -0.61 -20.21
CA LEU A 64 0.37 -0.62 -19.16
C LEU A 64 -0.16 0.00 -17.86
N GLY A 65 -0.80 1.16 -17.93
CA GLY A 65 -1.42 1.80 -16.79
C GLY A 65 -2.45 0.90 -16.09
N SER A 66 -3.23 0.15 -16.87
CA SER A 66 -4.19 -0.82 -16.32
C SER A 66 -3.49 -2.02 -15.65
N LEU A 67 -2.36 -2.52 -16.19
CA LEU A 67 -1.56 -3.56 -15.53
C LEU A 67 -1.03 -3.09 -14.16
N ILE A 68 -0.75 -1.80 -14.02
CA ILE A 68 -0.31 -1.21 -12.74
C ILE A 68 -1.50 -1.01 -11.80
N GLY A 69 -2.55 -0.33 -12.28
CA GLY A 69 -3.68 0.10 -11.45
C GLY A 69 -4.59 -1.04 -11.03
N LEU A 70 -4.93 -1.96 -11.93
CA LEU A 70 -5.87 -3.06 -11.65
C LEU A 70 -5.32 -4.11 -10.67
N TYR A 71 -4.02 -4.10 -10.37
CA TYR A 71 -3.46 -4.82 -9.23
C TYR A 71 -4.09 -4.39 -7.90
N MET A 72 -4.48 -3.13 -7.77
CA MET A 72 -5.11 -2.59 -6.55
C MET A 72 -6.64 -2.76 -6.53
N LEU A 73 -7.27 -2.94 -7.71
CA LEU A 73 -8.74 -2.99 -7.82
C LEU A 73 -9.41 -4.05 -6.91
N PRO A 74 -8.86 -5.27 -6.74
CA PRO A 74 -9.45 -6.24 -5.81
C PRO A 74 -9.67 -5.69 -4.40
N GLY A 75 -8.89 -4.68 -3.99
CA GLY A 75 -9.03 -4.02 -2.70
C GLY A 75 -10.38 -3.33 -2.50
N ALA A 76 -11.00 -2.84 -3.57
CA ALA A 76 -12.31 -2.23 -3.51
C ALA A 76 -13.41 -3.20 -3.01
N PHE A 77 -13.23 -4.49 -3.25
CA PHE A 77 -14.19 -5.54 -2.93
C PHE A 77 -13.75 -6.41 -1.75
N LEU A 78 -12.43 -6.61 -1.58
CA LEU A 78 -11.87 -7.59 -0.66
C LEU A 78 -11.34 -6.99 0.65
N ALA A 79 -11.18 -5.68 0.75
CA ALA A 79 -10.62 -5.07 1.96
C ALA A 79 -11.45 -5.38 3.23
N LEU A 80 -12.78 -5.33 3.13
CA LEU A 80 -13.68 -5.68 4.24
C LEU A 80 -13.81 -7.21 4.45
N PRO A 81 -14.20 -8.02 3.43
CA PRO A 81 -14.38 -9.46 3.63
C PRO A 81 -13.06 -10.20 3.90
N GLY A 82 -11.92 -9.64 3.50
CA GLY A 82 -10.59 -10.23 3.75
C GLY A 82 -10.28 -10.42 5.23
N GLY A 83 -10.64 -9.44 6.06
CA GLY A 83 -10.52 -9.57 7.52
C GLY A 83 -11.37 -10.71 8.09
N MET A 84 -12.61 -10.86 7.60
CA MET A 84 -13.52 -11.95 8.00
C MET A 84 -13.00 -13.33 7.56
N LEU A 85 -12.39 -13.40 6.37
CA LEU A 85 -11.78 -14.62 5.86
C LEU A 85 -10.62 -15.09 6.76
N GLY A 86 -9.77 -14.16 7.20
CA GLY A 86 -8.69 -14.44 8.16
C GLY A 86 -9.20 -14.94 9.50
N GLN A 87 -10.31 -14.40 10.01
CA GLN A 87 -10.93 -14.89 11.26
C GLN A 87 -11.47 -16.33 11.13
N ARG A 88 -12.04 -16.70 9.96
CA ARG A 88 -12.64 -18.02 9.73
C ARG A 88 -11.59 -19.10 9.44
N LEU A 89 -10.63 -18.81 8.57
CA LEU A 89 -9.64 -19.78 8.09
C LEU A 89 -8.32 -19.77 8.90
N GLY A 90 -8.14 -18.76 9.74
CA GLY A 90 -6.89 -18.47 10.43
C GLY A 90 -5.98 -17.55 9.61
N GLU A 91 -5.44 -16.53 10.26
CA GLU A 91 -4.66 -15.46 9.61
C GLU A 91 -3.45 -15.97 8.87
N ARG A 92 -2.64 -16.79 9.52
CA ARG A 92 -1.44 -17.39 8.94
C ARG A 92 -1.74 -18.20 7.68
N ARG A 93 -2.78 -19.04 7.68
CA ARG A 93 -3.17 -19.85 6.52
C ARG A 93 -3.64 -18.98 5.37
N THR A 94 -4.42 -17.95 5.68
CA THR A 94 -4.94 -17.01 4.67
C THR A 94 -3.80 -16.17 4.07
N VAL A 95 -2.81 -15.74 4.86
CA VAL A 95 -1.63 -15.04 4.34
C VAL A 95 -0.78 -15.95 3.45
N VAL A 96 -0.60 -17.22 3.80
CA VAL A 96 0.10 -18.20 2.94
C VAL A 96 -0.63 -18.39 1.61
N ALA A 97 -1.96 -18.54 1.63
CA ALA A 97 -2.76 -18.62 0.41
C ALA A 97 -2.67 -17.33 -0.42
N SER A 98 -2.68 -16.17 0.23
CA SER A 98 -2.51 -14.87 -0.41
C SER A 98 -1.16 -14.73 -1.12
N LEU A 99 -0.07 -15.16 -0.48
CA LEU A 99 1.26 -15.19 -1.09
C LEU A 99 1.34 -16.18 -2.24
N ALA A 100 0.68 -17.33 -2.15
CA ALA A 100 0.58 -18.28 -3.27
C ALA A 100 -0.13 -17.65 -4.47
N LEU A 101 -1.21 -16.89 -4.27
CA LEU A 101 -1.87 -16.14 -5.34
C LEU A 101 -0.95 -15.07 -5.95
N MET A 102 -0.15 -14.37 -5.13
CA MET A 102 0.85 -13.42 -5.64
C MET A 102 1.92 -14.10 -6.48
N ILE A 103 2.41 -15.26 -6.06
CA ILE A 103 3.42 -16.04 -6.79
C ILE A 103 2.85 -16.52 -8.13
N VAL A 104 1.68 -17.16 -8.11
CA VAL A 104 1.02 -17.67 -9.33
C VAL A 104 0.70 -16.52 -10.29
N GLY A 105 0.14 -15.41 -9.78
CA GLY A 105 -0.13 -14.23 -10.59
C GLY A 105 1.13 -13.60 -11.18
N GLY A 106 2.24 -13.59 -10.43
CA GLY A 106 3.55 -13.16 -10.91
C GLY A 106 4.08 -14.05 -12.03
N ILE A 107 3.97 -15.37 -11.88
CA ILE A 107 4.37 -16.36 -12.92
C ILE A 107 3.52 -16.19 -14.18
N ILE A 108 2.19 -16.07 -14.05
CA ILE A 108 1.29 -15.84 -15.19
C ILE A 108 1.67 -14.54 -15.91
N THR A 109 1.96 -13.46 -15.16
CA THR A 109 2.38 -12.17 -15.73
C THR A 109 3.70 -12.32 -16.50
N ALA A 110 4.69 -13.03 -15.96
CA ALA A 110 5.98 -13.25 -16.60
C ALA A 110 5.87 -14.13 -17.85
N ALA A 111 4.98 -15.11 -17.84
CA ALA A 111 4.73 -16.02 -18.98
C ALA A 111 3.77 -15.42 -20.03
N ALA A 112 3.26 -14.21 -19.83
CA ALA A 112 2.27 -13.61 -20.71
C ALA A 112 2.86 -13.31 -22.11
N HIS A 113 2.08 -13.66 -23.14
CA HIS A 113 2.36 -13.34 -24.55
C HIS A 113 1.40 -12.27 -25.10
N GLY A 114 0.59 -11.65 -24.24
CA GLY A 114 -0.33 -10.58 -24.59
C GLY A 114 -1.01 -9.98 -23.38
N TYR A 115 -1.76 -8.90 -23.61
CA TYR A 115 -2.38 -8.09 -22.57
C TYR A 115 -3.29 -8.88 -21.63
N ALA A 116 -4.20 -9.70 -22.16
CA ALA A 116 -5.20 -10.40 -21.34
C ALA A 116 -4.56 -11.33 -20.30
N ALA A 117 -3.53 -12.09 -20.68
CA ALA A 117 -2.81 -12.98 -19.77
C ALA A 117 -2.03 -12.19 -18.72
N ALA A 118 -1.34 -11.10 -19.13
CA ALA A 118 -0.64 -10.22 -18.20
C ALA A 118 -1.61 -9.60 -17.19
N LEU A 119 -2.78 -9.13 -17.64
CA LEU A 119 -3.80 -8.55 -16.79
C LEU A 119 -4.37 -9.58 -15.80
N ALA A 120 -4.70 -10.78 -16.27
CA ALA A 120 -5.19 -11.85 -15.39
C ALA A 120 -4.18 -12.17 -14.29
N GLY A 121 -2.89 -12.28 -14.62
CA GLY A 121 -1.82 -12.47 -13.65
C GLY A 121 -1.74 -11.32 -12.64
N ARG A 122 -1.86 -10.07 -13.09
CA ARG A 122 -1.84 -8.87 -12.22
C ARG A 122 -3.02 -8.82 -11.27
N VAL A 123 -4.23 -9.07 -11.76
CA VAL A 123 -5.44 -9.07 -10.92
C VAL A 123 -5.36 -10.21 -9.88
N LEU A 124 -4.93 -11.40 -10.29
CA LEU A 124 -4.75 -12.53 -9.37
C LEU A 124 -3.72 -12.21 -8.27
N ALA A 125 -2.56 -11.66 -8.66
CA ALA A 125 -1.56 -11.21 -7.70
C ALA A 125 -2.12 -10.12 -6.77
N GLY A 126 -2.92 -9.21 -7.29
CA GLY A 126 -3.60 -8.16 -6.55
C GLY A 126 -4.58 -8.68 -5.49
N VAL A 127 -5.35 -9.72 -5.81
CA VAL A 127 -6.21 -10.42 -4.82
C VAL A 127 -5.36 -10.90 -3.64
N GLY A 128 -4.27 -11.58 -3.91
CA GLY A 128 -3.35 -12.03 -2.87
C GLY A 128 -2.74 -10.87 -2.06
N ALA A 129 -2.26 -9.85 -2.76
CA ALA A 129 -1.62 -8.70 -2.15
C ALA A 129 -2.53 -7.94 -1.18
N VAL A 130 -3.78 -7.68 -1.56
CA VAL A 130 -4.75 -6.97 -0.72
C VAL A 130 -5.14 -7.78 0.50
N LEU A 131 -5.46 -9.08 0.33
CA LEU A 131 -5.79 -9.97 1.44
C LEU A 131 -4.63 -10.06 2.44
N MET A 132 -3.41 -10.26 1.94
CA MET A 132 -2.21 -10.28 2.76
C MET A 132 -2.03 -8.97 3.53
N ASN A 133 -2.16 -7.82 2.86
CA ASN A 133 -1.93 -6.50 3.47
C ASN A 133 -2.85 -6.25 4.68
N VAL A 134 -4.13 -6.60 4.56
CA VAL A 134 -5.12 -6.47 5.65
C VAL A 134 -4.75 -7.37 6.82
N LEU A 135 -4.40 -8.63 6.55
CA LEU A 135 -4.10 -9.61 7.59
C LEU A 135 -2.77 -9.35 8.30
N LEU A 136 -1.73 -8.92 7.58
CA LEU A 136 -0.45 -8.56 8.19
C LEU A 136 -0.59 -7.42 9.20
N ALA A 137 -1.45 -6.41 8.91
CA ALA A 137 -1.72 -5.35 9.87
C ALA A 137 -2.37 -5.89 11.15
N LYS A 138 -3.32 -6.83 11.02
CA LYS A 138 -3.93 -7.50 12.17
C LYS A 138 -2.91 -8.35 12.94
N MET A 139 -2.09 -9.14 12.26
CA MET A 139 -1.05 -9.96 12.88
C MET A 139 -0.08 -9.12 13.71
N VAL A 140 0.31 -7.92 13.23
CA VAL A 140 1.12 -6.98 14.03
C VAL A 140 0.33 -6.49 15.24
N ALA A 141 -0.93 -6.12 15.06
CA ALA A 141 -1.78 -5.66 16.17
C ALA A 141 -1.86 -6.71 17.28
N ASP A 142 -2.07 -7.97 16.93
CA ASP A 142 -2.19 -9.07 17.89
C ASP A 142 -0.89 -9.33 18.70
N TRP A 143 0.28 -9.14 18.09
CA TRP A 143 1.57 -9.25 18.77
C TRP A 143 1.90 -8.08 19.71
N PHE A 144 1.38 -6.90 19.45
CA PHE A 144 1.71 -5.67 20.18
C PHE A 144 0.60 -5.19 21.11
N VAL A 145 -0.39 -6.05 21.41
CA VAL A 145 -1.37 -5.80 22.46
C VAL A 145 -0.63 -5.66 23.80
N GLY A 146 -0.70 -4.46 24.42
CA GLY A 146 -0.05 -4.18 25.70
C GLY A 146 1.19 -3.30 25.63
N GLY A 147 1.56 -2.80 24.43
CA GLY A 147 2.57 -1.73 24.31
C GLY A 147 3.37 -1.77 23.02
N GLY A 148 3.72 -0.59 22.54
CA GLY A 148 4.54 -0.39 21.33
C GLY A 148 3.78 -0.54 20.00
N MET A 149 2.43 -0.57 20.03
CA MET A 149 1.57 -0.71 18.84
C MET A 149 1.88 0.36 17.77
N SER A 150 1.95 1.64 18.17
CA SER A 150 2.20 2.73 17.22
C SER A 150 3.55 2.59 16.53
N THR A 151 4.60 2.22 17.27
CA THR A 151 5.94 1.99 16.72
C THR A 151 5.95 0.80 15.76
N ALA A 152 5.32 -0.32 16.15
CA ALA A 152 5.25 -1.51 15.32
C ALA A 152 4.49 -1.26 14.00
N MET A 153 3.36 -0.55 14.07
CA MET A 153 2.60 -0.15 12.87
C MET A 153 3.40 0.81 11.98
N ALA A 154 4.09 1.79 12.57
CA ALA A 154 4.95 2.69 11.82
C ALA A 154 6.05 1.93 11.06
N ILE A 155 6.75 1.01 11.75
CA ILE A 155 7.76 0.15 11.11
C ILE A 155 7.14 -0.68 10.00
N MET A 156 6.01 -1.35 10.26
CA MET A 156 5.32 -2.16 9.23
C MET A 156 4.96 -1.31 8.01
N LEU A 157 4.47 -0.09 8.20
CA LEU A 157 4.05 0.78 7.09
C LEU A 157 5.21 1.20 6.20
N THR A 158 6.42 1.36 6.74
CA THR A 158 7.62 1.69 5.93
C THR A 158 8.04 0.56 4.98
N SER A 159 7.58 -0.68 5.18
CA SER A 159 7.87 -1.79 4.27
C SER A 159 7.34 -1.58 2.85
N TRP A 160 6.24 -0.83 2.69
CA TRP A 160 5.68 -0.51 1.38
C TRP A 160 6.62 0.37 0.53
N PRO A 161 7.00 1.58 0.97
CA PRO A 161 7.96 2.40 0.20
C PRO A 161 9.34 1.73 0.06
N VAL A 162 9.79 0.92 1.02
CA VAL A 162 11.00 0.11 0.86
C VAL A 162 10.86 -0.85 -0.31
N GLY A 163 9.75 -1.58 -0.41
CA GLY A 163 9.49 -2.50 -1.53
C GLY A 163 9.44 -1.77 -2.88
N LEU A 164 8.74 -0.64 -2.96
CA LEU A 164 8.67 0.19 -4.15
C LEU A 164 10.06 0.70 -4.57
N GLY A 165 10.82 1.25 -3.62
CA GLY A 165 12.15 1.80 -3.88
C GLY A 165 13.16 0.73 -4.33
N LEU A 166 13.16 -0.43 -3.66
CA LEU A 166 13.99 -1.56 -4.06
C LEU A 166 13.67 -2.03 -5.49
N ALA A 167 12.39 -2.17 -5.84
CA ALA A 167 11.99 -2.56 -7.19
C ALA A 167 12.41 -1.51 -8.23
N ALA A 168 12.18 -0.23 -7.95
CA ALA A 168 12.60 0.84 -8.84
C ALA A 168 14.10 0.81 -9.07
N ALA A 169 14.92 0.62 -8.02
CA ALA A 169 16.37 0.58 -8.11
C ALA A 169 16.92 -0.65 -8.84
N THR A 170 16.26 -1.81 -8.74
CA THR A 170 16.87 -3.08 -9.16
C THR A 170 16.27 -3.69 -10.42
N ILE A 171 14.94 -3.59 -10.58
CA ILE A 171 14.21 -4.35 -11.60
C ILE A 171 14.54 -3.87 -13.02
N GLY A 172 14.68 -2.54 -13.24
CA GLY A 172 15.03 -1.99 -14.56
C GLY A 172 16.40 -2.47 -15.03
N GLY A 173 17.43 -2.36 -14.16
CA GLY A 173 18.78 -2.81 -14.47
C GLY A 173 18.90 -4.33 -14.64
N LEU A 174 18.10 -5.10 -13.91
CA LEU A 174 18.03 -6.55 -14.07
C LEU A 174 17.39 -6.94 -15.40
N ALA A 175 16.30 -6.28 -15.77
CA ALA A 175 15.57 -6.53 -17.00
C ALA A 175 16.39 -6.26 -18.27
N THR A 176 17.26 -5.24 -18.23
CA THR A 176 18.17 -4.92 -19.35
C THR A 176 19.31 -5.93 -19.51
N ARG A 177 19.70 -6.61 -18.44
CA ARG A 177 20.78 -7.64 -18.46
C ARG A 177 20.23 -9.03 -18.79
N THR A 178 18.95 -9.28 -18.57
CA THR A 178 18.33 -10.60 -18.76
C THR A 178 17.09 -10.47 -19.67
N SER A 179 15.93 -10.32 -19.08
CA SER A 179 14.66 -9.99 -19.73
C SER A 179 13.67 -9.41 -18.70
N TRP A 180 12.65 -8.69 -19.15
CA TRP A 180 11.58 -8.23 -18.25
C TRP A 180 10.83 -9.40 -17.62
N ARG A 181 10.71 -10.54 -18.35
CA ARG A 181 10.08 -11.77 -17.82
C ARG A 181 10.86 -12.33 -16.62
N THR A 182 12.18 -12.44 -16.76
CA THR A 182 13.06 -12.87 -15.65
C THR A 182 12.96 -11.91 -14.46
N ALA A 183 12.94 -10.61 -14.72
CA ALA A 183 12.80 -9.60 -13.67
C ALA A 183 11.46 -9.73 -12.90
N ILE A 184 10.36 -10.04 -13.59
CA ILE A 184 9.07 -10.32 -12.93
C ILE A 184 9.09 -11.64 -12.16
N LEU A 185 9.73 -12.70 -12.68
CA LEU A 185 9.89 -13.97 -11.94
C LEU A 185 10.67 -13.79 -10.63
N ILE A 186 11.63 -12.89 -10.58
CA ILE A 186 12.36 -12.58 -9.34
C ILE A 186 11.43 -11.96 -8.30
N THR A 187 10.42 -11.19 -8.70
CA THR A 187 9.42 -10.69 -7.74
C THR A 187 8.53 -11.81 -7.19
N ALA A 188 8.23 -12.82 -7.99
CA ALA A 188 7.54 -14.03 -7.54
C ALA A 188 8.42 -14.85 -6.58
N ALA A 189 9.72 -14.97 -6.87
CA ALA A 189 10.70 -15.60 -5.97
C ALA A 189 10.81 -14.84 -4.64
N ALA A 190 10.81 -13.51 -4.65
CA ALA A 190 10.78 -12.70 -3.44
C ALA A 190 9.50 -12.98 -2.61
N SER A 191 8.34 -13.10 -3.27
CA SER A 191 7.07 -13.47 -2.61
C SER A 191 7.13 -14.90 -2.04
N THR A 192 7.87 -15.82 -2.68
CA THR A 192 8.13 -17.17 -2.16
C THR A 192 8.94 -17.12 -0.87
N LEU A 193 9.93 -16.23 -0.76
CA LEU A 193 10.64 -16.00 0.51
C LEU A 193 9.66 -15.57 1.61
N GLY A 194 8.76 -14.62 1.32
CA GLY A 194 7.71 -14.21 2.26
C GLY A 194 6.81 -15.37 2.68
N LEU A 195 6.42 -16.22 1.73
CA LEU A 195 5.62 -17.43 2.00
C LEU A 195 6.35 -18.39 2.94
N LEU A 196 7.61 -18.69 2.66
CA LEU A 196 8.42 -19.58 3.50
C LEU A 196 8.59 -19.01 4.92
N LEU A 197 8.85 -17.72 5.06
CA LEU A 197 8.95 -17.06 6.36
C LEU A 197 7.65 -17.17 7.15
N ILE A 198 6.50 -16.90 6.53
CA ILE A 198 5.18 -17.01 7.19
C ILE A 198 4.84 -18.48 7.47
N ALA A 199 5.10 -19.39 6.52
CA ALA A 199 4.72 -20.79 6.66
C ALA A 199 5.58 -21.57 7.65
N PHE A 200 6.86 -21.24 7.81
CA PHE A 200 7.78 -22.06 8.60
C PHE A 200 8.36 -21.34 9.83
N VAL A 201 8.54 -20.02 9.76
CA VAL A 201 9.22 -19.26 10.81
C VAL A 201 8.23 -18.49 11.69
N TYR A 202 7.20 -17.85 11.08
CA TYR A 202 6.22 -17.09 11.84
C TYR A 202 5.43 -17.99 12.79
N ARG A 203 5.17 -17.50 14.00
CA ARG A 203 4.31 -18.12 15.01
C ARG A 203 3.19 -17.16 15.36
N ASP A 204 2.01 -17.71 15.62
CA ASP A 204 0.90 -16.93 16.14
C ASP A 204 1.18 -16.51 17.59
N PRO A 205 0.74 -15.31 18.00
CA PRO A 205 0.86 -14.89 19.40
C PRO A 205 0.07 -15.84 20.32
N PRO A 206 0.43 -15.93 21.61
CA PRO A 206 -0.35 -16.69 22.58
C PRO A 206 -1.79 -16.19 22.57
N ARG A 207 -2.75 -17.09 22.31
CA ARG A 207 -4.18 -16.73 22.26
C ARG A 207 -4.61 -16.12 23.59
N ARG A 208 -4.87 -14.83 23.59
CA ARG A 208 -5.65 -14.18 24.64
C ARG A 208 -7.13 -14.40 24.30
N LYS A 209 -7.94 -14.82 25.27
CA LYS A 209 -9.40 -14.87 25.10
C LYS A 209 -9.87 -13.43 24.82
N GLU A 210 -10.19 -13.12 23.56
CA GLU A 210 -10.84 -11.89 23.20
C GLU A 210 -12.21 -11.85 23.90
N GLY A 211 -12.42 -10.83 24.72
CA GLY A 211 -13.70 -10.59 25.36
C GLY A 211 -14.77 -10.38 24.28
N ALA A 212 -15.94 -10.96 24.48
CA ALA A 212 -17.10 -10.93 23.59
C ALA A 212 -17.62 -9.53 23.21
N ALA A 213 -17.08 -8.47 23.83
CA ALA A 213 -17.47 -7.08 23.62
C ALA A 213 -17.11 -6.49 22.24
N ALA A 214 -16.10 -7.04 21.53
CA ALA A 214 -15.72 -6.54 20.20
C ALA A 214 -16.64 -7.01 19.08
N ARG A 215 -17.50 -7.98 19.31
CA ARG A 215 -18.42 -8.56 18.29
C ARG A 215 -19.77 -7.87 18.17
N ALA A 216 -20.15 -7.00 19.10
CA ALA A 216 -21.52 -6.51 19.20
C ALA A 216 -21.86 -5.31 18.29
N GLU A 217 -20.88 -4.67 17.60
CA GLU A 217 -21.11 -3.46 16.82
C GLU A 217 -20.85 -3.59 15.30
N GLU A 218 -20.56 -4.77 14.79
CA GLU A 218 -20.30 -5.05 13.36
C GLU A 218 -21.57 -5.03 12.48
N GLY A 219 -22.48 -4.14 12.67
CA GLY A 219 -23.71 -4.07 11.88
C GLY A 219 -24.45 -2.74 11.93
N ALA A 220 -23.89 -1.72 12.54
CA ALA A 220 -24.51 -0.41 12.60
C ALA A 220 -24.63 0.18 11.19
N ARG A 221 -25.86 0.33 10.68
CA ARG A 221 -26.11 0.97 9.38
C ARG A 221 -25.53 2.38 9.39
N LEU A 222 -24.69 2.66 8.39
CA LEU A 222 -24.14 4.00 8.18
C LEU A 222 -25.26 4.95 7.74
N SER A 223 -25.21 6.16 8.27
CA SER A 223 -26.04 7.25 7.74
C SER A 223 -25.50 7.70 6.38
N GLY A 224 -26.35 8.29 5.53
CA GLY A 224 -25.91 8.87 4.26
C GLY A 224 -24.75 9.88 4.42
N ARG A 225 -24.70 10.58 5.57
CA ARG A 225 -23.59 11.47 5.93
C ARG A 225 -22.27 10.73 6.13
N GLU A 226 -22.26 9.62 6.86
CA GLU A 226 -21.06 8.84 7.12
C GLU A 226 -20.54 8.17 5.84
N ILE A 227 -21.45 7.75 4.95
CA ILE A 227 -21.11 7.29 3.60
C ILE A 227 -20.43 8.41 2.81
N ALA A 228 -21.00 9.60 2.79
CA ALA A 228 -20.45 10.74 2.07
C ALA A 228 -19.09 11.19 2.65
N LEU A 229 -18.91 11.18 3.98
CA LEU A 229 -17.63 11.47 4.64
C LEU A 229 -16.56 10.42 4.28
N GLY A 230 -16.92 9.13 4.31
CA GLY A 230 -16.04 8.05 3.88
C GLY A 230 -15.63 8.18 2.42
N ALA A 231 -16.59 8.45 1.52
CA ALA A 231 -16.34 8.59 0.09
C ALA A 231 -15.48 9.82 -0.24
N THR A 232 -15.78 10.99 0.33
CA THR A 232 -15.02 12.24 0.04
C THR A 232 -13.61 12.21 0.62
N SER A 233 -13.42 11.65 1.81
CA SER A 233 -12.07 11.45 2.36
C SER A 233 -11.30 10.36 1.62
N GLY A 234 -11.96 9.27 1.19
CA GLY A 234 -11.38 8.23 0.33
C GLY A 234 -10.98 8.77 -1.04
N PHE A 235 -11.77 9.68 -1.63
CA PHE A 235 -11.43 10.37 -2.86
C PHE A 235 -10.18 11.25 -2.70
N ALA A 236 -10.12 12.08 -1.65
CA ALA A 236 -8.95 12.92 -1.38
C ALA A 236 -7.67 12.09 -1.20
N TRP A 237 -7.76 11.02 -0.42
CA TRP A 237 -6.64 10.09 -0.21
C TRP A 237 -6.26 9.34 -1.50
N GLY A 238 -7.26 8.95 -2.30
CA GLY A 238 -7.08 8.31 -3.59
C GLY A 238 -6.36 9.21 -4.59
N CYS A 239 -6.79 10.46 -4.74
CA CYS A 239 -6.13 11.45 -5.59
C CYS A 239 -4.66 11.65 -5.18
N PHE A 240 -4.39 11.84 -3.88
CA PHE A 240 -3.04 12.00 -3.37
C PHE A 240 -2.14 10.81 -3.72
N ASN A 241 -2.56 9.60 -3.39
CA ASN A 241 -1.74 8.40 -3.63
C ASN A 241 -1.62 8.05 -5.12
N ALA A 242 -2.73 8.12 -5.86
CA ALA A 242 -2.73 7.78 -7.28
C ALA A 242 -1.87 8.76 -8.10
N SER A 243 -1.82 10.04 -7.72
CA SER A 243 -0.92 11.02 -8.30
C SER A 243 0.55 10.63 -8.11
N LEU A 244 0.96 10.32 -6.87
CA LEU A 244 2.32 9.87 -6.60
C LEU A 244 2.65 8.60 -7.41
N VAL A 245 1.75 7.61 -7.38
CA VAL A 245 1.94 6.35 -8.12
C VAL A 245 2.03 6.61 -9.62
N ALA A 246 1.28 7.56 -10.19
CA ALA A 246 1.39 7.91 -11.61
C ALA A 246 2.77 8.50 -11.94
N VAL A 247 3.33 9.37 -11.10
CA VAL A 247 4.69 9.90 -11.30
C VAL A 247 5.74 8.78 -11.25
N ILE A 248 5.67 7.89 -10.27
CA ILE A 248 6.64 6.80 -10.14
C ILE A 248 6.44 5.68 -11.18
N ALA A 249 5.23 5.53 -11.71
CA ALA A 249 4.89 4.53 -12.73
C ALA A 249 5.31 4.97 -14.14
N PHE A 250 5.06 6.22 -14.50
CA PHE A 250 5.40 6.76 -15.81
C PHE A 250 6.75 7.49 -15.83
N GLY A 251 7.34 7.74 -14.66
CA GLY A 251 8.65 8.35 -14.49
C GLY A 251 9.77 7.65 -15.25
N PRO A 252 9.95 6.32 -15.16
CA PRO A 252 10.97 5.61 -15.93
C PRO A 252 10.85 5.85 -17.44
N GLY A 253 9.63 5.83 -17.98
CA GLY A 253 9.38 6.12 -19.40
C GLY A 253 9.71 7.56 -19.79
N LEU A 254 9.46 8.55 -18.92
CA LEU A 254 9.87 9.95 -19.12
C LEU A 254 11.39 10.07 -19.11
N LEU A 255 12.07 9.44 -18.15
CA LEU A 255 13.52 9.52 -18.00
C LEU A 255 14.25 8.84 -19.15
N VAL A 256 13.76 7.70 -19.62
CA VAL A 256 14.28 7.02 -20.82
C VAL A 256 14.09 7.88 -22.06
N SER A 257 12.96 8.58 -22.23
CA SER A 257 12.77 9.52 -23.35
C SER A 257 13.72 10.73 -23.33
N ARG A 258 14.35 10.98 -22.17
CA ARG A 258 15.41 11.99 -22.00
C ARG A 258 16.82 11.44 -22.16
N GLY A 259 16.97 10.17 -22.55
CA GLY A 259 18.26 9.54 -22.81
C GLY A 259 18.89 8.81 -21.61
N LEU A 260 18.22 8.71 -20.46
CA LEU A 260 18.72 7.90 -19.35
C LEU A 260 18.55 6.40 -19.68
N SER A 261 19.49 5.59 -19.19
CA SER A 261 19.27 4.14 -19.19
C SER A 261 18.08 3.77 -18.28
N LEU A 262 17.43 2.63 -18.54
CA LEU A 262 16.34 2.16 -17.69
C LEU A 262 16.79 1.90 -16.25
N ALA A 263 18.05 1.51 -16.05
CA ALA A 263 18.63 1.34 -14.73
C ALA A 263 18.78 2.69 -13.99
N ASP A 264 19.33 3.70 -14.66
CA ASP A 264 19.51 5.04 -14.06
C ASP A 264 18.14 5.70 -13.78
N ALA A 265 17.18 5.54 -14.68
CA ALA A 265 15.81 5.97 -14.48
C ALA A 265 15.20 5.32 -13.22
N GLY A 266 15.47 4.03 -13.01
CA GLY A 266 15.08 3.31 -11.81
C GLY A 266 15.69 3.87 -10.52
N TYR A 267 16.98 4.18 -10.52
CA TYR A 267 17.65 4.81 -9.37
C TYR A 267 17.07 6.19 -9.03
N VAL A 268 16.81 7.01 -10.04
CA VAL A 268 16.19 8.33 -9.86
C VAL A 268 14.81 8.22 -9.23
N VAL A 269 13.96 7.32 -9.74
CA VAL A 269 12.62 7.08 -9.18
C VAL A 269 12.70 6.49 -7.76
N SER A 270 13.65 5.59 -7.52
CA SER A 270 13.90 5.01 -6.18
C SER A 270 14.23 6.09 -5.16
N ALA A 271 15.10 7.05 -5.51
CA ALA A 271 15.45 8.15 -4.62
C ALA A 271 14.22 8.97 -4.19
N ALA A 272 13.30 9.29 -5.13
CA ALA A 272 12.05 9.96 -4.80
C ALA A 272 11.21 9.16 -3.81
N ILE A 273 11.05 7.85 -4.06
CA ILE A 273 10.27 6.96 -3.20
C ILE A 273 10.85 6.89 -1.78
N LEU A 274 12.16 6.70 -1.67
CA LEU A 274 12.83 6.57 -0.36
C LEU A 274 12.78 7.89 0.44
N LEU A 275 12.84 9.04 -0.23
CA LEU A 275 12.66 10.33 0.43
C LEU A 275 11.28 10.51 1.06
N THR A 276 10.23 9.83 0.57
CA THR A 276 8.92 9.85 1.23
C THR A 276 8.96 9.27 2.64
N MET A 277 9.89 8.36 2.93
CA MET A 277 10.07 7.78 4.27
C MET A 277 10.51 8.82 5.31
N ILE A 278 11.13 9.89 4.86
CA ILE A 278 11.56 11.02 5.69
C ILE A 278 10.51 12.13 5.65
N SER A 279 10.06 12.51 4.47
CA SER A 279 9.17 13.67 4.28
C SER A 279 7.78 13.45 4.89
N VAL A 280 7.21 12.23 4.80
CA VAL A 280 5.88 11.93 5.33
C VAL A 280 5.81 12.03 6.87
N PRO A 281 6.72 11.43 7.66
CA PRO A 281 6.76 11.64 9.09
C PRO A 281 6.99 13.11 9.49
N LEU A 282 7.89 13.81 8.79
CA LEU A 282 8.14 15.25 9.02
C LEU A 282 6.89 16.09 8.76
N GLY A 283 6.15 15.79 7.69
CA GLY A 283 4.87 16.45 7.39
C GLY A 283 3.80 16.17 8.45
N GLY A 284 3.75 14.96 8.99
CA GLY A 284 2.89 14.62 10.13
C GLY A 284 3.23 15.46 11.38
N LEU A 285 4.52 15.53 11.74
CA LEU A 285 4.99 16.37 12.86
C LEU A 285 4.69 17.86 12.62
N LEU A 286 4.84 18.35 11.39
CA LEU A 286 4.49 19.72 11.03
C LEU A 286 2.99 19.97 11.22
N THR A 287 2.15 19.02 10.77
CA THR A 287 0.69 19.10 10.94
C THR A 287 0.29 19.21 12.40
N ASP A 288 0.91 18.42 13.28
CA ASP A 288 0.64 18.44 14.73
C ASP A 288 1.11 19.74 15.38
N ARG A 289 2.30 20.23 15.01
CA ARG A 289 2.86 21.49 15.54
C ARG A 289 2.06 22.74 15.12
N VAL A 290 1.65 22.79 13.86
CA VAL A 290 0.90 23.93 13.30
C VAL A 290 -0.55 23.92 13.80
N GLY A 291 -1.11 22.73 14.11
CA GLY A 291 -2.50 22.57 14.57
C GLY A 291 -3.56 22.93 13.55
N ARG A 292 -3.17 23.14 12.28
CA ARG A 292 -4.07 23.53 11.15
C ARG A 292 -3.98 22.48 10.02
N PRO A 293 -4.56 21.28 10.19
CA PRO A 293 -4.42 20.19 9.21
C PRO A 293 -4.90 20.57 7.81
N ASN A 294 -5.99 21.34 7.68
CA ASN A 294 -6.47 21.78 6.37
C ASN A 294 -5.44 22.64 5.62
N LEU A 295 -4.76 23.55 6.34
CA LEU A 295 -3.72 24.39 5.74
C LEU A 295 -2.57 23.54 5.21
N ILE A 296 -2.11 22.55 5.99
CA ILE A 296 -1.00 21.68 5.60
C ILE A 296 -1.40 20.76 4.42
N ILE A 297 -2.64 20.25 4.41
CA ILE A 297 -3.14 19.48 3.25
C ILE A 297 -3.15 20.33 2.00
N VAL A 298 -3.73 21.54 2.05
CA VAL A 298 -3.84 22.43 0.88
C VAL A 298 -2.46 22.88 0.42
N ALA A 299 -1.65 23.46 1.32
CA ALA A 299 -0.32 23.96 0.99
C ALA A 299 0.59 22.83 0.45
N GLY A 300 0.60 21.67 1.11
CA GLY A 300 1.39 20.52 0.68
C GLY A 300 0.94 19.96 -0.68
N SER A 301 -0.38 19.89 -0.94
CA SER A 301 -0.90 19.45 -2.24
C SER A 301 -0.57 20.46 -3.36
N VAL A 302 -0.64 21.75 -3.08
CA VAL A 302 -0.24 22.81 -4.03
C VAL A 302 1.25 22.72 -4.34
N VAL A 303 2.10 22.64 -3.32
CA VAL A 303 3.56 22.51 -3.50
C VAL A 303 3.88 21.26 -4.30
N ALA A 304 3.28 20.10 -3.96
CA ALA A 304 3.49 18.85 -4.69
C ALA A 304 3.03 18.96 -6.16
N ALA A 305 1.86 19.56 -6.41
CA ALA A 305 1.36 19.76 -7.77
C ALA A 305 2.28 20.69 -8.59
N ILE A 306 2.78 21.77 -8.00
CA ILE A 306 3.74 22.69 -8.65
C ILE A 306 5.04 21.93 -8.98
N VAL A 307 5.61 21.21 -8.02
CA VAL A 307 6.86 20.45 -8.23
C VAL A 307 6.66 19.39 -9.32
N MET A 308 5.53 18.68 -9.34
CA MET A 308 5.21 17.71 -10.41
C MET A 308 5.06 18.40 -11.78
N THR A 309 4.46 19.59 -11.82
CA THR A 309 4.32 20.38 -13.06
C THR A 309 5.68 20.86 -13.56
N LEU A 310 6.58 21.24 -12.68
CA LEU A 310 7.94 21.69 -13.02
C LEU A 310 8.90 20.54 -13.31
N LEU A 311 8.60 19.30 -12.88
CA LEU A 311 9.47 18.13 -13.07
C LEU A 311 9.94 17.97 -14.53
N PRO A 312 9.09 18.17 -15.58
CA PRO A 312 9.53 18.05 -16.97
C PRO A 312 10.51 19.14 -17.43
N VAL A 313 10.58 20.28 -16.78
CA VAL A 313 11.44 21.41 -17.19
C VAL A 313 12.75 21.52 -16.38
N ILE A 314 12.89 20.69 -15.33
CA ILE A 314 14.14 20.64 -14.54
C ILE A 314 15.11 19.69 -15.23
N ASP A 315 16.28 20.19 -15.65
CA ASP A 315 17.29 19.43 -16.38
C ASP A 315 17.90 18.30 -15.53
N HIS A 316 18.14 18.57 -14.25
CA HIS A 316 18.69 17.58 -13.32
C HIS A 316 17.61 16.61 -12.82
N SER A 317 17.42 15.52 -13.54
CA SER A 317 16.37 14.51 -13.27
C SER A 317 16.35 14.01 -11.83
N LEU A 318 17.53 13.74 -11.23
CA LEU A 318 17.60 13.29 -9.83
C LEU A 318 17.05 14.36 -8.87
N LEU A 319 17.44 15.61 -9.04
CA LEU A 319 16.95 16.73 -8.23
C LEU A 319 15.42 16.87 -8.37
N ALA A 320 14.92 16.82 -9.61
CA ALA A 320 13.49 16.94 -9.89
C ALA A 320 12.65 15.88 -9.17
N PHE A 321 13.05 14.61 -9.21
CA PHE A 321 12.39 13.52 -8.54
C PHE A 321 12.56 13.57 -7.02
N CYS A 322 13.73 13.96 -6.51
CA CYS A 322 13.93 14.20 -5.08
C CYS A 322 13.02 15.29 -4.54
N LEU A 323 12.82 16.38 -5.28
CA LEU A 323 11.86 17.44 -4.91
C LEU A 323 10.42 16.92 -4.83
N VAL A 324 10.00 16.02 -5.74
CA VAL A 324 8.69 15.33 -5.63
C VAL A 324 8.60 14.54 -4.34
N GLY A 325 9.61 13.70 -4.04
CA GLY A 325 9.64 12.89 -2.82
C GLY A 325 9.58 13.72 -1.53
N LEU A 326 10.17 14.92 -1.52
CA LEU A 326 10.09 15.84 -0.39
C LEU A 326 8.75 16.58 -0.31
N ALA A 327 8.23 17.07 -1.44
CA ALA A 327 7.02 17.85 -1.50
C ALA A 327 5.76 17.08 -1.07
N ILE A 328 5.76 15.77 -1.27
CA ILE A 328 4.65 14.86 -0.92
C ILE A 328 4.44 14.72 0.60
N GLY A 329 5.40 15.09 1.44
CA GLY A 329 5.34 14.82 2.87
C GLY A 329 4.19 15.49 3.63
N GLY A 330 3.71 16.66 3.20
CA GLY A 330 2.74 17.46 3.96
C GLY A 330 1.34 16.81 4.13
N PRO A 331 0.65 16.43 3.07
CA PRO A 331 -0.77 16.06 3.11
C PRO A 331 -1.13 14.78 3.89
N PRO A 332 -0.31 13.71 3.91
CA PRO A 332 -0.72 12.39 4.40
C PRO A 332 -1.25 12.37 5.83
N GLY A 333 -0.56 13.03 6.76
CA GLY A 333 -0.96 13.03 8.18
C GLY A 333 -2.33 13.66 8.39
N GLY A 334 -2.58 14.80 7.74
CA GLY A 334 -3.86 15.48 7.78
C GLY A 334 -5.00 14.69 7.12
N LEU A 335 -4.74 14.11 5.93
CA LEU A 335 -5.73 13.32 5.19
C LEU A 335 -6.19 12.08 5.95
N MET A 336 -5.26 11.32 6.54
CA MET A 336 -5.59 10.14 7.34
C MET A 336 -6.37 10.47 8.62
N ALA A 337 -6.23 11.68 9.14
CA ALA A 337 -6.92 12.13 10.34
C ALA A 337 -8.35 12.66 10.10
N LEU A 338 -8.77 12.87 8.84
CA LEU A 338 -10.09 13.45 8.51
C LEU A 338 -11.23 12.59 9.06
N LEU A 339 -11.26 11.32 8.70
CA LEU A 339 -12.36 10.42 9.01
C LEU A 339 -12.47 10.10 10.52
N PRO A 340 -11.37 9.74 11.24
CA PRO A 340 -11.42 9.45 12.66
C PRO A 340 -11.90 10.63 13.54
N LYS A 341 -11.69 11.87 13.10
CA LYS A 341 -12.13 13.07 13.83
C LYS A 341 -13.62 13.41 13.67
N THR A 342 -14.32 12.76 12.73
CA THR A 342 -15.69 13.16 12.32
C THR A 342 -16.72 12.05 12.49
N VAL A 343 -16.30 10.80 12.56
CA VAL A 343 -17.15 9.62 12.69
C VAL A 343 -17.00 8.99 14.08
N ALA A 344 -18.11 8.53 14.64
CA ALA A 344 -18.11 7.86 15.95
C ALA A 344 -17.26 6.56 15.90
N PRO A 345 -16.53 6.23 16.97
CA PRO A 345 -15.67 5.05 17.03
C PRO A 345 -16.36 3.74 16.61
N ALA A 346 -17.61 3.53 17.01
CA ALA A 346 -18.43 2.35 16.69
C ALA A 346 -18.71 2.17 15.17
N ARG A 347 -18.67 3.25 14.38
CA ARG A 347 -18.96 3.25 12.94
C ARG A 347 -17.71 3.47 12.07
N LEU A 348 -16.59 3.72 12.74
CA LEU A 348 -15.35 4.11 12.06
C LEU A 348 -14.84 2.99 11.14
N ALA A 349 -14.88 1.74 11.57
CA ALA A 349 -14.43 0.60 10.77
C ALA A 349 -15.21 0.46 9.46
N THR A 350 -16.55 0.56 9.52
CA THR A 350 -17.42 0.46 8.32
C THR A 350 -17.22 1.68 7.40
N SER A 351 -17.02 2.88 7.98
CA SER A 351 -16.73 4.10 7.20
C SER A 351 -15.36 4.02 6.52
N PHE A 352 -14.35 3.42 7.15
CA PHE A 352 -13.07 3.11 6.49
C PHE A 352 -13.22 2.10 5.36
N GLY A 353 -14.20 1.20 5.41
CA GLY A 353 -14.53 0.33 4.28
C GLY A 353 -14.86 1.12 3.03
N ILE A 354 -15.77 2.11 3.12
CA ILE A 354 -16.11 3.00 2.01
C ILE A 354 -14.90 3.82 1.56
N TYR A 355 -14.15 4.37 2.52
CA TYR A 355 -12.92 5.11 2.27
C TYR A 355 -11.93 4.30 1.42
N TYR A 356 -11.62 3.07 1.80
CA TYR A 356 -10.69 2.23 1.06
C TYR A 356 -11.27 1.73 -0.26
N THR A 357 -12.58 1.49 -0.37
CA THR A 357 -13.22 1.16 -1.65
C THR A 357 -12.99 2.28 -2.67
N VAL A 358 -13.27 3.54 -2.31
CA VAL A 358 -13.04 4.69 -3.18
C VAL A 358 -11.55 4.86 -3.48
N PHE A 359 -10.69 4.74 -2.47
CA PHE A 359 -9.24 4.78 -2.64
C PHE A 359 -8.74 3.76 -3.68
N TYR A 360 -9.14 2.50 -3.58
CA TYR A 360 -8.69 1.46 -4.50
C TYR A 360 -9.23 1.66 -5.92
N ILE A 361 -10.47 2.15 -6.07
CA ILE A 361 -11.02 2.54 -7.38
C ILE A 361 -10.20 3.67 -8.00
N MET A 362 -9.87 4.71 -7.22
CA MET A 362 -9.02 5.80 -7.70
C MET A 362 -7.63 5.32 -8.10
N MET A 363 -7.01 4.46 -7.28
CA MET A 363 -5.70 3.85 -7.59
C MET A 363 -5.73 3.08 -8.91
N ALA A 364 -6.81 2.34 -9.19
CA ALA A 364 -6.96 1.58 -10.42
C ALA A 364 -7.22 2.49 -11.65
N ALA A 365 -8.16 3.42 -11.52
CA ALA A 365 -8.61 4.28 -12.62
C ALA A 365 -7.53 5.28 -13.07
N ILE A 366 -6.88 5.96 -12.14
CA ILE A 366 -5.93 7.03 -12.45
C ILE A 366 -4.71 6.51 -13.22
N GLN A 367 -4.21 5.29 -12.94
CA GLN A 367 -3.09 4.72 -13.67
C GLN A 367 -3.47 4.44 -15.13
N SER A 368 -4.67 3.88 -15.36
CA SER A 368 -5.19 3.65 -16.72
C SER A 368 -5.38 4.96 -17.47
N LEU A 369 -5.97 5.98 -16.83
CA LEU A 369 -6.17 7.31 -17.43
C LEU A 369 -4.85 8.01 -17.74
N ALA A 370 -3.84 7.90 -16.86
CA ALA A 370 -2.50 8.44 -17.15
C ALA A 370 -1.89 7.80 -18.41
N GLY A 371 -2.11 6.49 -18.62
CA GLY A 371 -1.73 5.81 -19.85
C GLY A 371 -2.49 6.30 -21.07
N VAL A 372 -3.83 6.50 -20.97
CA VAL A 372 -4.65 7.09 -22.05
C VAL A 372 -4.13 8.48 -22.43
N VAL A 373 -3.84 9.32 -21.41
CA VAL A 373 -3.28 10.67 -21.65
C VAL A 373 -1.96 10.59 -22.41
N ARG A 374 -1.12 9.59 -22.13
CA ARG A 374 0.12 9.38 -22.89
C ARG A 374 -0.14 8.93 -24.32
N ASP A 375 -1.06 7.99 -24.53
CA ASP A 375 -1.40 7.47 -25.86
C ASP A 375 -1.97 8.59 -26.75
N VAL A 376 -2.91 9.39 -26.22
CA VAL A 376 -3.56 10.48 -26.96
C VAL A 376 -2.59 11.64 -27.25
N SER A 377 -1.74 12.01 -26.30
CA SER A 377 -0.82 13.13 -26.44
C SER A 377 0.46 12.79 -27.20
N GLY A 378 0.82 11.51 -27.30
CA GLY A 378 2.11 11.04 -27.82
C GLY A 378 3.31 11.47 -26.94
N SER A 379 3.09 12.09 -25.79
CA SER A 379 4.12 12.71 -24.96
C SER A 379 4.39 11.93 -23.67
N ALA A 380 5.66 11.65 -23.39
CA ALA A 380 6.08 11.05 -22.13
C ALA A 380 5.90 11.98 -20.91
N VAL A 381 5.76 13.30 -21.15
CA VAL A 381 5.52 14.33 -20.12
C VAL A 381 4.08 14.34 -19.64
N ALA A 382 3.13 14.06 -20.53
CA ALA A 382 1.70 14.24 -20.29
C ALA A 382 1.16 13.46 -19.06
N PRO A 383 1.56 12.20 -18.79
CA PRO A 383 1.15 11.49 -17.58
C PRO A 383 1.58 12.17 -16.28
N VAL A 384 2.75 12.83 -16.28
CA VAL A 384 3.26 13.54 -15.10
C VAL A 384 2.45 14.82 -14.84
N LEU A 385 2.11 15.57 -15.91
CA LEU A 385 1.24 16.73 -15.81
C LEU A 385 -0.19 16.34 -15.38
N PHE A 386 -0.69 15.22 -15.89
CA PHE A 386 -1.95 14.64 -15.42
C PHE A 386 -1.89 14.27 -13.94
N ALA A 387 -0.78 13.67 -13.48
CA ALA A 387 -0.58 13.38 -12.06
C ALA A 387 -0.57 14.66 -11.20
N ALA A 388 0.00 15.77 -11.69
CA ALA A 388 -0.05 17.06 -11.01
C ALA A 388 -1.50 17.58 -10.87
N LEU A 389 -2.32 17.44 -11.91
CA LEU A 389 -3.75 17.79 -11.87
C LEU A 389 -4.51 16.91 -10.86
N VAL A 390 -4.24 15.60 -10.84
CA VAL A 390 -4.81 14.66 -9.85
C VAL A 390 -4.37 15.04 -8.43
N MET A 391 -3.11 15.45 -8.23
CA MET A 391 -2.63 15.96 -6.94
C MET A 391 -3.42 17.20 -6.51
N ALA A 392 -3.64 18.15 -7.38
CA ALA A 392 -4.46 19.33 -7.10
C ALA A 392 -5.92 18.95 -6.75
N SER A 393 -6.47 17.89 -7.34
CA SER A 393 -7.81 17.37 -7.05
C SER A 393 -7.96 16.83 -5.61
N THR A 394 -6.86 16.59 -4.89
CA THR A 394 -6.88 16.32 -3.44
C THR A 394 -7.55 17.46 -2.66
N ILE A 395 -7.33 18.72 -3.10
CA ILE A 395 -7.94 19.92 -2.48
C ILE A 395 -9.45 19.92 -2.69
N LEU A 396 -9.92 19.53 -3.89
CA LEU A 396 -11.35 19.35 -4.15
C LEU A 396 -11.97 18.30 -3.21
N GLY A 397 -11.28 17.16 -3.04
CA GLY A 397 -11.71 16.11 -2.12
C GLY A 397 -11.82 16.62 -0.67
N LEU A 398 -10.85 17.41 -0.20
CA LEU A 398 -10.93 18.06 1.11
C LEU A 398 -12.09 19.05 1.21
N ALA A 399 -12.30 19.87 0.16
CA ALA A 399 -13.41 20.84 0.12
C ALA A 399 -14.77 20.12 0.19
N LEU A 400 -14.98 19.07 -0.60
CA LEU A 400 -16.18 18.24 -0.55
C LEU A 400 -16.40 17.61 0.84
N PHE A 401 -15.33 17.10 1.45
CA PHE A 401 -15.41 16.55 2.81
C PHE A 401 -15.89 17.62 3.81
N ARG A 402 -15.34 18.82 3.76
CA ARG A 402 -15.74 19.92 4.65
C ARG A 402 -17.17 20.41 4.40
N LEU A 403 -17.61 20.45 3.15
CA LEU A 403 -19.00 20.77 2.81
C LEU A 403 -19.98 19.77 3.45
N VAL A 404 -19.71 18.45 3.34
CA VAL A 404 -20.53 17.40 3.97
C VAL A 404 -20.49 17.53 5.49
N GLU A 405 -19.33 17.83 6.08
CA GLU A 405 -19.20 18.02 7.52
C GLU A 405 -20.02 19.22 8.02
N HIS A 406 -19.97 20.37 7.33
CA HIS A 406 -20.66 21.60 7.74
C HIS A 406 -22.17 21.53 7.52
N ALA A 407 -22.64 21.01 6.39
CA ALA A 407 -24.08 20.86 6.12
C ALA A 407 -24.81 20.10 7.21
N SER A 408 -24.13 19.17 7.85
CA SER A 408 -24.71 18.35 8.91
C SER A 408 -24.67 18.97 10.31
N ARG A 409 -23.81 19.96 10.55
CA ARG A 409 -23.80 20.73 11.81
C ARG A 409 -25.01 21.71 11.84
N GLY A 410 -25.31 22.34 10.71
CA GLY A 410 -26.47 23.22 10.57
C GLY A 410 -27.80 22.47 10.78
N ALA A 411 -27.96 21.28 10.23
CA ALA A 411 -29.15 20.46 10.42
C ALA A 411 -29.34 19.93 11.85
N ARG A 412 -28.29 19.83 12.66
CA ARG A 412 -28.40 19.49 14.11
C ARG A 412 -28.70 20.68 14.97
N ALA A 413 -28.29 21.89 14.59
CA ALA A 413 -28.58 23.12 15.31
C ALA A 413 -30.02 23.63 15.04
N ALA A 414 -30.65 23.18 13.97
CA ALA A 414 -32.01 23.52 13.58
C ALA A 414 -33.09 22.54 14.09
N ARG A 415 -32.67 21.47 14.77
CA ARG A 415 -33.56 20.50 15.48
C ARG A 415 -33.40 20.66 17.00
#